data_17562c04e5a46b472b3c94d8ddbdc2f7
#
_entry.id   17562c04e5a46b472b3c94d8ddbdc2f7
#
_cell.length_a   1.000
_cell.length_b   1.000
_cell.length_c   1.000
_cell.angle_alpha   90.00
_cell.angle_beta   90.00
_cell.angle_gamma   90.00
#
_symmetry.space_group_name_H-M   'P 1'
#
loop_
_entity.id
_entity.type
_entity.pdbx_description
1 polymer ?
#
loop_
_entity_poly.entity_id
_entity_poly.type
_entity_poly.pdbx_seq_one_letter_code
_entity_poly.pdbx_strand_id
1 'polypeptide(L)'
;YSQIKGQPRTEEGNFWHKQIYPNQVWLDGIYMAQPFYALYEKHFGDGDFSDTVGQIQTVRAKMFSKDKGLYFHGYDASRSAFWADPETGCSRNFWLRSLGWFAVALADLTEILPDGAGRDKLVPIFTELMASVGRYADPDTGLYWQVPDQGGRADNYLETSGSAMMAYAMLKGARLGLLEKGYAAKGQKTFHGIVEKYLSVTETGLNLGGICLVAGLGPENNRRRDGSYEYYISEPVVENDAKGVAPFVLAYTEVKRLRS
;
A
#
# COMPACT_ATOMS: atom_id res chain seq x y z
N TYR A 1 -6.81 18.43 -10.90
CA TYR A 1 -5.40 18.69 -11.17
C TYR A 1 -4.87 19.92 -10.42
N SER A 2 -5.63 21.02 -10.37
CA SER A 2 -5.25 22.23 -9.61
C SER A 2 -4.87 21.97 -8.15
N GLN A 3 -5.56 21.03 -7.50
CA GLN A 3 -5.23 20.62 -6.12
C GLN A 3 -3.83 19.98 -6.02
N ILE A 4 -3.45 19.14 -6.99
CA ILE A 4 -2.10 18.53 -7.03
C ILE A 4 -1.04 19.61 -7.23
N LYS A 5 -1.26 20.58 -8.12
CA LYS A 5 -0.33 21.70 -8.31
C LYS A 5 -0.10 22.52 -7.04
N GLY A 6 -1.13 22.68 -6.21
CA GLY A 6 -1.07 23.42 -4.96
C GLY A 6 -0.70 22.58 -3.74
N GLN A 7 -0.47 21.27 -3.90
CA GLN A 7 -0.12 20.42 -2.77
C GLN A 7 1.28 20.75 -2.24
N PRO A 8 1.42 21.07 -0.94
CA PRO A 8 2.72 21.30 -0.32
C PRO A 8 3.65 20.10 -0.50
N ARG A 9 4.96 20.39 -0.53
CA ARG A 9 6.01 19.39 -0.74
C ARG A 9 7.05 19.43 0.35
N THR A 10 7.69 18.28 0.59
CA THR A 10 8.93 18.21 1.35
C THR A 10 10.08 18.83 0.57
N GLU A 11 11.21 19.05 1.21
CA GLU A 11 12.42 19.57 0.57
C GLU A 11 12.89 18.64 -0.57
N GLU A 12 12.68 17.32 -0.44
CA GLU A 12 12.99 16.33 -1.46
C GLU A 12 11.98 16.28 -2.62
N GLY A 13 10.90 17.06 -2.55
CA GLY A 13 9.90 17.21 -3.62
C GLY A 13 8.66 16.34 -3.48
N ASN A 14 8.57 15.43 -2.50
CA ASN A 14 7.36 14.62 -2.29
C ASN A 14 6.19 15.47 -1.78
N PHE A 15 5.00 15.15 -2.24
CA PHE A 15 3.78 15.72 -1.67
C PHE A 15 3.65 15.39 -0.19
N TRP A 16 3.27 16.37 0.63
CA TRP A 16 2.78 16.07 1.97
C TRP A 16 1.54 15.17 1.88
N HIS A 17 1.47 14.20 2.77
CA HIS A 17 0.30 13.31 2.81
C HIS A 17 -1.03 14.09 2.93
N LYS A 18 -1.05 15.13 3.78
CA LYS A 18 -2.14 16.10 3.93
C LYS A 18 -1.57 17.44 4.37
N GLN A 19 -2.27 18.53 4.08
CA GLN A 19 -1.86 19.86 4.52
C GLN A 19 -1.73 19.96 6.05
N ILE A 20 -2.55 19.22 6.80
CA ILE A 20 -2.51 19.17 8.27
C ILE A 20 -1.36 18.32 8.84
N TYR A 21 -0.58 17.66 7.98
CA TYR A 21 0.61 16.88 8.33
C TYR A 21 1.83 17.41 7.58
N PRO A 22 2.37 18.58 8.01
CA PRO A 22 3.49 19.21 7.32
C PRO A 22 4.69 18.26 7.23
N ASN A 23 5.38 18.28 6.10
CA ASN A 23 6.58 17.49 5.82
C ASN A 23 6.43 15.95 5.90
N GLN A 24 5.20 15.44 6.02
CA GLN A 24 4.99 13.99 6.16
C GLN A 24 4.63 13.36 4.81
N VAL A 25 5.31 12.26 4.49
CA VAL A 25 5.04 11.39 3.35
C VAL A 25 4.58 10.03 3.89
N TRP A 26 3.38 9.60 3.52
CA TRP A 26 2.86 8.28 3.88
C TRP A 26 2.62 7.47 2.61
N LEU A 27 2.80 6.16 2.69
CA LEU A 27 2.57 5.27 1.54
C LEU A 27 1.15 5.38 0.97
N ASP A 28 0.18 5.62 1.85
CA ASP A 28 -1.22 5.89 1.48
C ASP A 28 -1.34 7.07 0.52
N GLY A 29 -0.65 8.18 0.82
CA GLY A 29 -0.66 9.39 0.01
C GLY A 29 -0.07 9.17 -1.39
N ILE A 30 0.86 8.24 -1.52
CA ILE A 30 1.42 7.87 -2.82
C ILE A 30 0.33 7.31 -3.73
N TYR A 31 -0.50 6.38 -3.24
CA TYR A 31 -1.62 5.86 -4.03
C TYR A 31 -2.67 6.93 -4.32
N MET A 32 -3.00 7.76 -3.34
CA MET A 32 -4.04 8.79 -3.51
C MET A 32 -3.68 9.84 -4.57
N ALA A 33 -2.39 10.08 -4.79
CA ALA A 33 -1.94 11.13 -5.71
C ALA A 33 -1.38 10.57 -7.03
N GLN A 34 -0.44 9.62 -6.98
CA GLN A 34 0.42 9.34 -8.13
C GLN A 34 -0.29 8.65 -9.31
N PRO A 35 -1.18 7.64 -9.12
CA PRO A 35 -1.92 7.07 -10.26
C PRO A 35 -2.81 8.10 -10.96
N PHE A 36 -3.50 8.96 -10.20
CA PHE A 36 -4.30 10.03 -10.79
C PHE A 36 -3.41 11.06 -11.53
N TYR A 37 -2.28 11.46 -10.93
CA TYR A 37 -1.36 12.41 -11.52
C TYR A 37 -0.78 11.87 -12.83
N ALA A 38 -0.31 10.63 -12.83
CA ALA A 38 0.20 9.99 -14.04
C ALA A 38 -0.87 9.83 -15.13
N LEU A 39 -2.11 9.47 -14.78
CA LEU A 39 -3.23 9.43 -15.74
C LEU A 39 -3.53 10.81 -16.31
N TYR A 40 -3.49 11.85 -15.48
CA TYR A 40 -3.69 13.22 -15.96
C TYR A 40 -2.59 13.62 -16.95
N GLU A 41 -1.32 13.39 -16.61
CA GLU A 41 -0.19 13.71 -17.50
C GLU A 41 -0.28 12.93 -18.82
N LYS A 42 -0.71 11.67 -18.76
CA LYS A 42 -0.88 10.83 -19.97
C LYS A 42 -1.94 11.36 -20.94
N HIS A 43 -3.04 11.91 -20.42
CA HIS A 43 -4.21 12.24 -21.25
C HIS A 43 -4.41 13.73 -21.47
N PHE A 44 -3.90 14.59 -20.60
CA PHE A 44 -4.17 16.03 -20.58
C PHE A 44 -2.93 16.89 -20.35
N GLY A 45 -1.80 16.31 -19.97
CA GLY A 45 -0.52 16.98 -19.76
C GLY A 45 0.43 16.77 -20.93
N ASP A 46 1.70 17.07 -20.69
CA ASP A 46 2.78 16.94 -21.67
C ASP A 46 3.40 15.53 -21.69
N GLY A 47 2.88 14.61 -20.89
CA GLY A 47 3.40 13.25 -20.73
C GLY A 47 4.72 13.20 -19.94
N ASP A 48 4.97 14.20 -19.10
CA ASP A 48 6.13 14.21 -18.19
C ASP A 48 5.79 13.48 -16.89
N PHE A 49 6.34 12.29 -16.75
CA PHE A 49 6.19 11.46 -15.55
C PHE A 49 7.35 11.61 -14.56
N SER A 50 8.28 12.51 -14.79
CA SER A 50 9.50 12.67 -13.99
C SER A 50 9.23 12.94 -12.52
N ASP A 51 8.23 13.76 -12.21
CA ASP A 51 7.80 14.06 -10.84
C ASP A 51 7.24 12.82 -10.13
N THR A 52 6.30 12.10 -10.76
CA THR A 52 5.78 10.83 -10.23
C THR A 52 6.88 9.83 -9.95
N VAL A 53 7.79 9.64 -10.90
CA VAL A 53 8.93 8.71 -10.76
C VAL A 53 9.87 9.17 -9.64
N GLY A 54 10.19 10.46 -9.58
CA GLY A 54 11.03 11.04 -8.53
C GLY A 54 10.46 10.82 -7.13
N GLN A 55 9.17 11.02 -6.95
CA GLN A 55 8.50 10.82 -5.66
C GLN A 55 8.55 9.34 -5.22
N ILE A 56 8.36 8.38 -6.12
CA ILE A 56 8.50 6.94 -5.83
C ILE A 56 9.95 6.60 -5.47
N GLN A 57 10.93 7.15 -6.20
CA GLN A 57 12.35 6.92 -5.90
C GLN A 57 12.74 7.48 -4.52
N THR A 58 12.21 8.64 -4.13
CA THR A 58 12.42 9.21 -2.80
C THR A 58 11.81 8.32 -1.71
N VAL A 59 10.58 7.81 -1.91
CA VAL A 59 9.99 6.81 -1.00
C VAL A 59 10.91 5.60 -0.85
N ARG A 60 11.44 5.06 -1.96
CA ARG A 60 12.39 3.93 -1.92
C ARG A 60 13.66 4.27 -1.14
N ALA A 61 14.20 5.47 -1.32
CA ALA A 61 15.43 5.90 -0.65
C ALA A 61 15.25 6.15 0.84
N LYS A 62 14.11 6.71 1.26
CA LYS A 62 13.87 7.18 2.64
C LYS A 62 13.14 6.16 3.51
N MET A 63 12.21 5.39 2.96
CA MET A 63 11.25 4.61 3.74
C MET A 63 11.51 3.10 3.68
N PHE A 64 12.48 2.62 2.91
CA PHE A 64 12.78 1.19 2.79
C PHE A 64 13.69 0.69 3.90
N SER A 65 13.22 -0.31 4.64
CA SER A 65 14.04 -1.07 5.59
C SER A 65 14.78 -2.20 4.87
N LYS A 66 16.10 -2.11 4.79
CA LYS A 66 16.94 -3.16 4.17
C LYS A 66 16.86 -4.49 4.93
N ASP A 67 16.77 -4.45 6.24
CA ASP A 67 16.72 -5.65 7.09
C ASP A 67 15.43 -6.43 6.89
N LYS A 68 14.30 -5.73 6.80
CA LYS A 68 12.98 -6.34 6.66
C LYS A 68 12.54 -6.47 5.20
N GLY A 69 13.10 -5.68 4.28
CA GLY A 69 12.64 -5.60 2.90
C GLY A 69 11.24 -4.98 2.78
N LEU A 70 10.81 -4.21 3.77
CA LEU A 70 9.51 -3.57 3.82
C LEU A 70 9.67 -2.04 3.87
N TYR A 71 8.58 -1.34 3.59
CA TYR A 71 8.52 0.12 3.69
C TYR A 71 7.78 0.53 4.95
N PHE A 72 8.33 1.49 5.68
CA PHE A 72 7.65 2.10 6.84
C PHE A 72 6.37 2.80 6.40
N HIS A 73 5.38 2.88 7.30
CA HIS A 73 4.08 3.50 7.01
C HIS A 73 4.22 4.97 6.60
N GLY A 74 5.04 5.73 7.33
CA GLY A 74 5.25 7.15 7.10
C GLY A 74 6.68 7.59 7.36
N TYR A 75 7.00 8.73 6.77
CA TYR A 75 8.25 9.45 6.88
C TYR A 75 7.96 10.93 7.15
N ASP A 76 8.57 11.50 8.17
CA ASP A 76 8.57 12.93 8.44
C ASP A 76 9.94 13.52 8.07
N ALA A 77 9.98 14.30 6.99
CA ALA A 77 11.20 14.92 6.50
C ALA A 77 11.80 15.91 7.53
N SER A 78 10.97 16.51 8.38
CA SER A 78 11.42 17.39 9.46
C SER A 78 11.92 16.63 10.70
N ARG A 79 11.59 15.34 10.84
CA ARG A 79 11.91 14.48 11.99
C ARG A 79 11.38 15.01 13.32
N SER A 80 10.39 15.89 13.28
CA SER A 80 9.83 16.55 14.47
C SER A 80 8.58 15.87 15.01
N ALA A 81 7.93 15.02 14.22
CA ALA A 81 6.75 14.29 14.66
C ALA A 81 7.10 13.31 15.79
N PHE A 82 6.29 13.23 16.83
CA PHE A 82 6.54 12.40 18.01
C PHE A 82 6.64 10.89 17.72
N TRP A 83 6.08 10.45 16.61
CA TRP A 83 6.12 9.06 16.13
C TRP A 83 7.35 8.76 15.25
N ALA A 84 8.02 9.81 14.76
CA ALA A 84 9.13 9.66 13.84
C ALA A 84 10.42 9.30 14.59
N ASP A 85 11.19 8.43 13.99
CA ASP A 85 12.54 8.15 14.43
C ASP A 85 13.43 9.40 14.23
N PRO A 86 14.19 9.84 15.23
CA PRO A 86 14.94 11.10 15.16
C PRO A 86 16.10 11.09 14.17
N GLU A 87 16.58 9.91 13.75
CA GLU A 87 17.67 9.79 12.77
C GLU A 87 17.15 9.64 11.36
N THR A 88 16.14 8.79 11.18
CA THR A 88 15.62 8.43 9.85
C THR A 88 14.37 9.20 9.46
N GLY A 89 13.60 9.69 10.40
CA GLY A 89 12.28 10.28 10.18
C GLY A 89 11.16 9.24 9.94
N CYS A 90 11.48 7.95 9.91
CA CYS A 90 10.50 6.91 9.64
C CYS A 90 9.63 6.57 10.85
N SER A 91 8.43 6.05 10.59
CA SER A 91 7.56 5.47 11.62
C SER A 91 8.14 4.17 12.18
N ARG A 92 7.65 3.75 13.37
CA ARG A 92 8.24 2.63 14.13
C ARG A 92 7.98 1.26 13.52
N ASN A 93 6.84 1.06 12.87
CA ASN A 93 6.41 -0.24 12.36
C ASN A 93 5.93 -0.17 10.91
N PHE A 94 5.76 -1.35 10.33
CA PHE A 94 5.15 -1.55 9.02
C PHE A 94 3.67 -1.82 9.20
N TRP A 95 2.83 -1.13 8.45
CA TRP A 95 1.39 -1.36 8.45
C TRP A 95 0.96 -1.97 7.13
N LEU A 96 0.23 -3.07 7.19
CA LEU A 96 -0.11 -3.84 5.99
C LEU A 96 -0.85 -3.03 4.93
N ARG A 97 -1.88 -2.27 5.31
CA ARG A 97 -2.66 -1.49 4.33
C ARG A 97 -1.85 -0.40 3.66
N SER A 98 -0.93 0.25 4.36
CA SER A 98 -0.05 1.24 3.74
C SER A 98 0.89 0.60 2.70
N LEU A 99 1.47 -0.56 3.01
CA LEU A 99 2.23 -1.36 2.06
C LEU A 99 1.36 -1.79 0.87
N GLY A 100 0.11 -2.16 1.13
CA GLY A 100 -0.87 -2.49 0.10
C GLY A 100 -1.14 -1.33 -0.84
N TRP A 101 -1.37 -0.13 -0.32
CA TRP A 101 -1.53 1.06 -1.15
C TRP A 101 -0.32 1.33 -2.04
N PHE A 102 0.88 1.16 -1.50
CA PHE A 102 2.10 1.33 -2.29
C PHE A 102 2.25 0.27 -3.37
N ALA A 103 1.93 -0.99 -3.07
CA ALA A 103 1.94 -2.08 -4.05
C ALA A 103 0.93 -1.84 -5.19
N VAL A 104 -0.29 -1.39 -4.86
CA VAL A 104 -1.31 -1.03 -5.86
C VAL A 104 -0.84 0.16 -6.70
N ALA A 105 -0.29 1.20 -6.07
CA ALA A 105 0.24 2.35 -6.80
C ALA A 105 1.31 1.93 -7.82
N LEU A 106 2.26 1.10 -7.43
CA LEU A 106 3.32 0.61 -8.32
C LEU A 106 2.75 -0.25 -9.45
N ALA A 107 1.82 -1.17 -9.15
CA ALA A 107 1.17 -2.00 -10.16
C ALA A 107 0.37 -1.17 -11.18
N ASP A 108 -0.29 -0.10 -10.73
CA ASP A 108 -1.07 0.79 -11.61
C ASP A 108 -0.14 1.69 -12.42
N LEU A 109 0.85 2.31 -11.80
CA LEU A 109 1.80 3.19 -12.47
C LEU A 109 2.59 2.45 -13.56
N THR A 110 3.00 1.19 -13.31
CA THR A 110 3.71 0.39 -14.32
C THR A 110 2.85 0.02 -15.54
N GLU A 111 1.52 0.08 -15.45
CA GLU A 111 0.61 -0.05 -16.60
C GLU A 111 0.31 1.32 -17.24
N ILE A 112 0.24 2.39 -16.46
CA ILE A 112 -0.06 3.75 -16.93
C ILE A 112 1.10 4.33 -17.72
N LEU A 113 2.32 4.22 -17.22
CA LEU A 113 3.51 4.79 -17.83
C LEU A 113 3.88 4.02 -19.11
N PRO A 114 4.19 4.71 -20.20
CA PRO A 114 4.76 4.09 -21.39
C PRO A 114 6.18 3.56 -21.11
N ASP A 115 6.63 2.64 -21.97
CA ASP A 115 7.99 2.11 -21.88
C ASP A 115 9.02 3.25 -21.97
N GLY A 116 10.05 3.20 -21.14
CA GLY A 116 11.14 4.18 -21.10
C GLY A 116 10.84 5.48 -20.34
N ALA A 117 9.59 5.83 -20.05
CA ALA A 117 9.24 7.07 -19.33
C ALA A 117 9.45 6.97 -17.80
N GLY A 118 10.53 6.34 -17.39
CA GLY A 118 10.83 6.06 -15.98
C GLY A 118 10.14 4.81 -15.43
N ARG A 119 9.34 4.11 -16.24
CA ARG A 119 8.74 2.82 -15.90
C ARG A 119 9.81 1.79 -15.53
N ASP A 120 10.93 1.78 -16.22
CA ASP A 120 12.12 0.98 -15.95
C ASP A 120 12.71 1.21 -14.54
N LYS A 121 12.49 2.37 -13.94
CA LYS A 121 12.88 2.68 -12.55
C LYS A 121 11.85 2.19 -11.53
N LEU A 122 10.57 2.11 -11.90
CA LEU A 122 9.49 1.66 -11.01
C LEU A 122 9.39 0.13 -10.94
N VAL A 123 9.61 -0.56 -12.04
CA VAL A 123 9.54 -2.04 -12.12
C VAL A 123 10.44 -2.72 -11.09
N PRO A 124 11.73 -2.36 -10.93
CA PRO A 124 12.58 -2.94 -9.89
C PRO A 124 12.05 -2.71 -8.46
N ILE A 125 11.50 -1.52 -8.18
CA ILE A 125 10.90 -1.21 -6.88
C ILE A 125 9.68 -2.09 -6.62
N PHE A 126 8.83 -2.27 -7.63
CA PHE A 126 7.67 -3.13 -7.55
C PHE A 126 8.04 -4.60 -7.32
N THR A 127 8.98 -5.12 -8.10
CA THR A 127 9.41 -6.52 -7.99
C THR A 127 10.11 -6.80 -6.67
N GLU A 128 10.93 -5.87 -6.17
CA GLU A 128 11.56 -5.95 -4.85
C GLU A 128 10.51 -5.98 -3.72
N LEU A 129 9.52 -5.09 -3.77
CA LEU A 129 8.43 -5.06 -2.79
C LEU A 129 7.67 -6.40 -2.78
N MET A 130 7.26 -6.89 -3.96
CA MET A 130 6.48 -8.13 -4.05
C MET A 130 7.27 -9.36 -3.59
N ALA A 131 8.56 -9.43 -3.92
CA ALA A 131 9.45 -10.50 -3.45
C ALA A 131 9.63 -10.46 -1.92
N SER A 132 9.78 -9.29 -1.37
CA SER A 132 10.01 -9.09 0.06
C SER A 132 8.76 -9.33 0.89
N VAL A 133 7.62 -8.74 0.51
CA VAL A 133 6.36 -8.90 1.26
C VAL A 133 5.85 -10.34 1.21
N GLY A 134 6.13 -11.05 0.11
CA GLY A 134 5.74 -12.46 -0.03
C GLY A 134 6.29 -13.40 1.05
N ARG A 135 7.36 -13.00 1.74
CA ARG A 135 7.93 -13.78 2.87
C ARG A 135 7.10 -13.72 4.15
N TYR A 136 6.21 -12.74 4.24
CA TYR A 136 5.37 -12.46 5.41
C TYR A 136 3.93 -12.96 5.26
N ALA A 137 3.62 -13.63 4.14
CA ALA A 137 2.32 -14.25 3.96
C ALA A 137 2.15 -15.42 4.93
N ASP A 138 0.98 -15.51 5.53
CA ASP A 138 0.58 -16.67 6.29
C ASP A 138 0.58 -17.92 5.37
N PRO A 139 1.31 -18.99 5.74
CA PRO A 139 1.52 -20.12 4.85
C PRO A 139 0.24 -20.93 4.57
N ASP A 140 -0.74 -20.90 5.46
CA ASP A 140 -1.96 -21.67 5.31
C ASP A 140 -2.97 -20.94 4.42
N THR A 141 -3.24 -19.67 4.71
CA THR A 141 -4.27 -18.87 4.05
C THR A 141 -3.74 -18.01 2.89
N GLY A 142 -2.45 -17.68 2.91
CA GLY A 142 -1.85 -16.69 2.00
C GLY A 142 -2.20 -15.23 2.35
N LEU A 143 -2.92 -14.97 3.44
CA LEU A 143 -3.19 -13.62 3.91
C LEU A 143 -1.98 -13.03 4.62
N TYR A 144 -2.09 -11.75 4.95
CA TYR A 144 -1.04 -11.00 5.63
C TYR A 144 -1.55 -10.43 6.95
N TRP A 145 -0.64 -10.35 7.92
CA TRP A 145 -0.92 -9.81 9.24
C TRP A 145 -1.03 -8.28 9.22
N GLN A 146 -1.83 -7.71 10.11
CA GLN A 146 -1.99 -6.25 10.29
C GLN A 146 -0.63 -5.53 10.43
N VAL A 147 0.29 -6.13 11.22
CA VAL A 147 1.71 -5.74 11.29
C VAL A 147 2.52 -6.90 10.70
N PRO A 148 2.93 -6.82 9.42
CA PRO A 148 3.35 -7.99 8.64
C PRO A 148 4.55 -8.74 9.19
N ASP A 149 5.56 -8.02 9.66
CA ASP A 149 6.80 -8.63 10.17
C ASP A 149 6.70 -9.17 11.60
N GLN A 150 5.51 -9.11 12.20
CA GLN A 150 5.22 -9.58 13.54
C GLN A 150 4.09 -10.64 13.55
N GLY A 151 4.06 -11.48 12.52
CA GLY A 151 3.12 -12.61 12.42
C GLY A 151 3.19 -13.51 13.64
N GLY A 152 2.03 -13.93 14.15
CA GLY A 152 1.94 -14.80 15.34
C GLY A 152 2.15 -14.08 16.68
N ARG A 153 2.49 -12.79 16.71
CA ARG A 153 2.51 -11.99 17.94
C ARG A 153 1.07 -11.84 18.46
N ALA A 154 0.90 -11.82 19.80
CA ALA A 154 -0.40 -11.69 20.45
C ALA A 154 -1.22 -10.52 19.88
N ASP A 155 -2.51 -10.77 19.68
CA ASP A 155 -3.51 -9.84 19.16
C ASP A 155 -3.28 -9.36 17.72
N ASN A 156 -2.19 -9.78 17.03
CA ASN A 156 -2.06 -9.54 15.60
C ASN A 156 -3.06 -10.43 14.84
N TYR A 157 -3.63 -9.91 13.79
CA TYR A 157 -4.64 -10.60 13.00
C TYR A 157 -4.37 -10.53 11.50
N LEU A 158 -4.89 -11.51 10.76
CA LEU A 158 -4.85 -11.50 9.30
C LEU A 158 -5.85 -10.46 8.79
N GLU A 159 -5.37 -9.46 8.05
CA GLU A 159 -6.14 -8.26 7.71
C GLU A 159 -6.57 -8.29 6.24
N THR A 160 -7.85 -8.06 6.00
CA THR A 160 -8.48 -8.21 4.68
C THR A 160 -8.03 -7.16 3.67
N SER A 161 -8.01 -5.88 4.04
CA SER A 161 -7.84 -4.81 3.05
C SER A 161 -6.45 -4.83 2.41
N GLY A 162 -5.41 -4.91 3.22
CA GLY A 162 -4.05 -5.00 2.72
C GLY A 162 -3.77 -6.33 2.01
N SER A 163 -4.34 -7.45 2.51
CA SER A 163 -4.24 -8.74 1.80
C SER A 163 -4.88 -8.69 0.42
N ALA A 164 -6.03 -8.04 0.26
CA ALA A 164 -6.68 -7.85 -1.03
C ALA A 164 -5.84 -6.98 -1.98
N MET A 165 -5.20 -5.93 -1.47
CA MET A 165 -4.27 -5.10 -2.23
C MET A 165 -3.05 -5.90 -2.71
N MET A 166 -2.49 -6.75 -1.86
CA MET A 166 -1.38 -7.63 -2.24
C MET A 166 -1.83 -8.66 -3.29
N ALA A 167 -3.02 -9.24 -3.15
CA ALA A 167 -3.58 -10.14 -4.16
C ALA A 167 -3.72 -9.44 -5.51
N TYR A 168 -4.31 -8.25 -5.54
CA TYR A 168 -4.41 -7.44 -6.75
C TYR A 168 -3.05 -7.17 -7.39
N ALA A 169 -2.08 -6.68 -6.62
CA ALA A 169 -0.76 -6.35 -7.12
C ALA A 169 -0.03 -7.57 -7.70
N MET A 170 -0.12 -8.74 -7.03
CA MET A 170 0.46 -9.99 -7.52
C MET A 170 -0.19 -10.45 -8.83
N LEU A 171 -1.51 -10.47 -8.88
CA LEU A 171 -2.27 -10.91 -10.06
C LEU A 171 -2.03 -10.00 -11.26
N LYS A 172 -2.12 -8.68 -11.05
CA LYS A 172 -1.86 -7.68 -12.08
C LYS A 172 -0.41 -7.70 -12.55
N GLY A 173 0.55 -7.76 -11.63
CA GLY A 173 1.96 -7.84 -11.97
C GLY A 173 2.32 -9.08 -12.79
N ALA A 174 1.72 -10.24 -12.48
CA ALA A 174 1.89 -11.47 -13.26
C ALA A 174 1.24 -11.34 -14.66
N ARG A 175 0.05 -10.75 -14.76
CA ARG A 175 -0.64 -10.49 -16.03
C ARG A 175 0.16 -9.55 -16.94
N LEU A 176 0.77 -8.53 -16.38
CA LEU A 176 1.60 -7.57 -17.12
C LEU A 176 3.02 -8.11 -17.45
N GLY A 177 3.35 -9.33 -17.02
CA GLY A 177 4.68 -9.90 -17.21
C GLY A 177 5.80 -9.24 -16.39
N LEU A 178 5.44 -8.48 -15.36
CA LEU A 178 6.39 -7.81 -14.46
C LEU A 178 6.86 -8.73 -13.32
N LEU A 179 6.04 -9.71 -12.97
CA LEU A 179 6.32 -10.74 -11.99
C LEU A 179 6.30 -12.11 -12.65
N GLU A 180 7.07 -13.05 -12.07
CA GLU A 180 7.05 -14.44 -12.51
C GLU A 180 5.64 -15.05 -12.43
N LYS A 181 5.35 -16.02 -13.31
CA LYS A 181 4.02 -16.66 -13.39
C LYS A 181 3.53 -17.24 -12.05
N GLY A 182 4.42 -17.66 -11.19
CA GLY A 182 4.08 -18.16 -9.86
C GLY A 182 3.34 -17.15 -8.96
N TYR A 183 3.48 -15.85 -9.24
CA TYR A 183 2.74 -14.82 -8.49
C TYR A 183 1.24 -14.83 -8.76
N ALA A 184 0.79 -15.28 -9.92
CA ALA A 184 -0.63 -15.48 -10.19
C ALA A 184 -1.24 -16.49 -9.21
N ALA A 185 -0.58 -17.63 -8.98
CA ALA A 185 -1.05 -18.63 -8.03
C ALA A 185 -1.03 -18.09 -6.57
N LYS A 186 0.01 -17.33 -6.20
CA LYS A 186 0.08 -16.69 -4.87
C LYS A 186 -1.06 -15.69 -4.67
N GLY A 187 -1.30 -14.81 -5.66
CA GLY A 187 -2.40 -13.84 -5.60
C GLY A 187 -3.78 -14.51 -5.54
N GLN A 188 -3.98 -15.60 -6.29
CA GLN A 188 -5.19 -16.41 -6.19
C GLN A 188 -5.35 -17.04 -4.79
N LYS A 189 -4.27 -17.59 -4.22
CA LYS A 189 -4.30 -18.14 -2.88
C LYS A 189 -4.73 -17.10 -1.85
N THR A 190 -4.12 -15.90 -1.89
CA THR A 190 -4.49 -14.79 -1.01
C THR A 190 -5.95 -14.39 -1.20
N PHE A 191 -6.44 -14.27 -2.43
CA PHE A 191 -7.83 -13.95 -2.71
C PHE A 191 -8.79 -15.00 -2.15
N HIS A 192 -8.51 -16.30 -2.39
CA HIS A 192 -9.32 -17.39 -1.85
C HIS A 192 -9.28 -17.45 -0.33
N GLY A 193 -8.14 -17.20 0.29
CA GLY A 193 -8.03 -17.13 1.74
C GLY A 193 -8.92 -16.03 2.34
N ILE A 194 -9.06 -14.86 1.66
CA ILE A 194 -10.01 -13.83 2.08
C ILE A 194 -11.44 -14.36 1.96
N VAL A 195 -11.78 -14.99 0.84
CA VAL A 195 -13.13 -15.54 0.61
C VAL A 195 -13.48 -16.58 1.69
N GLU A 196 -12.59 -17.51 1.98
CA GLU A 196 -12.84 -18.58 2.94
C GLU A 196 -12.93 -18.07 4.38
N LYS A 197 -12.12 -17.07 4.74
CA LYS A 197 -12.04 -16.59 6.13
C LYS A 197 -13.04 -15.50 6.45
N TYR A 198 -13.31 -14.59 5.50
CA TYR A 198 -13.96 -13.30 5.80
C TYR A 198 -15.17 -12.96 4.93
N LEU A 199 -15.44 -13.71 3.86
CA LEU A 199 -16.61 -13.48 3.03
C LEU A 199 -17.74 -14.41 3.45
N SER A 200 -18.88 -13.85 3.80
CA SER A 200 -20.09 -14.63 4.11
C SER A 200 -21.26 -14.17 3.25
N VAL A 201 -22.18 -15.11 3.01
CA VAL A 201 -23.45 -14.82 2.34
C VAL A 201 -24.51 -14.59 3.41
N THR A 202 -25.23 -13.48 3.30
CA THR A 202 -26.33 -13.12 4.20
C THR A 202 -27.65 -13.05 3.40
N GLU A 203 -28.77 -12.89 4.10
CA GLU A 203 -30.06 -12.70 3.44
C GLU A 203 -30.12 -11.45 2.55
N THR A 204 -29.33 -10.42 2.86
CA THR A 204 -29.31 -9.14 2.15
C THR A 204 -28.16 -9.00 1.15
N GLY A 205 -27.25 -9.96 1.07
CA GLY A 205 -26.12 -9.91 0.15
C GLY A 205 -24.84 -10.55 0.70
N LEU A 206 -23.70 -10.00 0.30
CA LEU A 206 -22.37 -10.43 0.73
C LEU A 206 -21.88 -9.56 1.88
N ASN A 207 -21.23 -10.18 2.86
CA ASN A 207 -20.60 -9.51 4.00
C ASN A 207 -19.09 -9.82 4.00
N LEU A 208 -18.26 -8.79 3.98
CA LEU A 208 -16.80 -8.90 3.97
C LEU A 208 -16.23 -8.36 5.29
N GLY A 209 -15.70 -9.24 6.12
CA GLY A 209 -15.12 -8.92 7.43
C GLY A 209 -13.60 -8.77 7.41
N GLY A 210 -13.02 -8.70 8.63
CA GLY A 210 -11.57 -8.69 8.84
C GLY A 210 -10.87 -7.40 8.37
N ILE A 211 -11.57 -6.28 8.28
CA ILE A 211 -11.06 -5.01 7.76
C ILE A 211 -10.68 -4.09 8.91
N CYS A 212 -9.43 -3.65 8.99
CA CYS A 212 -9.05 -2.56 9.88
C CYS A 212 -9.81 -1.28 9.49
N LEU A 213 -10.56 -0.70 10.43
CA LEU A 213 -11.35 0.49 10.15
C LEU A 213 -10.48 1.64 9.64
N VAL A 214 -9.47 2.02 10.41
CA VAL A 214 -8.54 3.09 10.04
C VAL A 214 -7.28 3.00 10.89
N ALA A 215 -6.13 3.21 10.28
CA ALA A 215 -4.92 3.54 11.02
C ALA A 215 -4.22 4.74 10.37
N GLY A 216 -3.35 5.37 11.12
CA GLY A 216 -2.61 6.55 10.66
C GLY A 216 -1.59 6.97 11.70
N LEU A 217 -0.79 7.96 11.35
CA LEU A 217 0.18 8.57 12.24
C LEU A 217 -0.39 9.90 12.71
N GLY A 218 -0.42 10.10 14.01
CA GLY A 218 -1.18 11.21 14.58
C GLY A 218 -0.49 12.55 14.50
N PRO A 219 -1.30 13.63 14.51
CA PRO A 219 -0.82 14.95 14.92
C PRO A 219 -0.64 14.98 16.44
N GLU A 220 0.03 16.02 16.94
CA GLU A 220 0.34 16.19 18.37
C GLU A 220 -0.89 16.10 19.31
N ASN A 221 -2.06 16.50 18.84
CA ASN A 221 -3.29 16.40 19.62
C ASN A 221 -3.96 15.01 19.57
N ASN A 222 -3.35 14.03 18.88
CA ASN A 222 -3.78 12.64 18.86
C ASN A 222 -2.60 11.68 18.95
N ARG A 223 -1.90 11.72 20.08
CA ARG A 223 -0.69 10.92 20.34
C ARG A 223 -0.96 9.41 20.50
N ARG A 224 -2.23 8.96 20.56
CA ARG A 224 -2.58 7.54 20.46
C ARG A 224 -2.06 6.93 19.16
N ARG A 225 -2.05 7.70 18.07
CA ARG A 225 -1.60 7.25 16.74
C ARG A 225 -0.09 7.37 16.59
N ASP A 226 0.64 6.65 17.42
CA ASP A 226 2.10 6.74 17.54
C ASP A 226 2.89 5.77 16.64
N GLY A 227 2.18 4.97 15.82
CA GLY A 227 2.79 3.97 14.95
C GLY A 227 3.37 2.77 15.70
N SER A 228 3.04 2.57 16.99
CA SER A 228 3.43 1.38 17.75
C SER A 228 2.64 0.14 17.29
N TYR A 229 3.15 -1.04 17.65
CA TYR A 229 2.42 -2.29 17.45
C TYR A 229 1.07 -2.25 18.17
N GLU A 230 1.08 -1.88 19.43
CA GLU A 230 -0.09 -1.79 20.30
C GLU A 230 -1.16 -0.86 19.72
N TYR A 231 -0.74 0.24 19.11
CA TYR A 231 -1.65 1.12 18.40
C TYR A 231 -2.31 0.42 17.20
N TYR A 232 -1.52 -0.19 16.31
CA TYR A 232 -2.08 -0.80 15.09
C TYR A 232 -3.06 -1.93 15.37
N ILE A 233 -2.80 -2.76 16.39
CA ILE A 233 -3.70 -3.86 16.76
C ILE A 233 -4.93 -3.41 17.56
N SER A 234 -4.90 -2.20 18.15
CA SER A 234 -6.02 -1.63 18.90
C SER A 234 -7.07 -0.93 18.04
N GLU A 235 -6.82 -0.77 16.73
CA GLU A 235 -7.81 -0.19 15.83
C GLU A 235 -8.96 -1.16 15.58
N PRO A 236 -10.21 -0.67 15.51
CA PRO A 236 -11.38 -1.54 15.31
C PRO A 236 -11.29 -2.35 14.02
N VAL A 237 -11.69 -3.60 14.11
CA VAL A 237 -11.92 -4.47 12.94
C VAL A 237 -13.40 -4.44 12.61
N VAL A 238 -13.71 -4.14 11.35
CA VAL A 238 -15.07 -3.91 10.88
C VAL A 238 -15.40 -4.73 9.64
N GLU A 239 -16.66 -4.67 9.24
CA GLU A 239 -17.18 -5.31 8.03
C GLU A 239 -17.62 -4.25 7.01
N ASN A 240 -17.53 -4.61 5.72
CA ASN A 240 -18.04 -3.84 4.59
C ASN A 240 -17.49 -2.42 4.45
N ASP A 241 -16.38 -2.11 5.08
CA ASP A 241 -15.72 -0.82 4.88
C ASP A 241 -15.12 -0.74 3.45
N ALA A 242 -15.31 0.39 2.79
CA ALA A 242 -14.87 0.62 1.42
C ALA A 242 -13.36 0.38 1.21
N LYS A 243 -12.54 0.62 2.25
CA LYS A 243 -11.08 0.40 2.20
C LYS A 243 -10.68 -1.09 2.08
N GLY A 244 -11.61 -2.00 2.41
CA GLY A 244 -11.44 -3.44 2.20
C GLY A 244 -12.20 -3.93 0.97
N VAL A 245 -13.45 -3.47 0.80
CA VAL A 245 -14.32 -3.89 -0.30
C VAL A 245 -13.75 -3.50 -1.66
N ALA A 246 -13.27 -2.26 -1.82
CA ALA A 246 -12.73 -1.79 -3.10
C ALA A 246 -11.51 -2.62 -3.58
N PRO A 247 -10.45 -2.83 -2.78
CA PRO A 247 -9.34 -3.67 -3.23
C PRO A 247 -9.72 -5.15 -3.40
N PHE A 248 -10.68 -5.66 -2.64
CA PHE A 248 -11.21 -7.01 -2.86
C PHE A 248 -11.87 -7.14 -4.24
N VAL A 249 -12.67 -6.16 -4.66
CA VAL A 249 -13.27 -6.11 -6.00
C VAL A 249 -12.19 -5.96 -7.08
N LEU A 250 -11.16 -5.13 -6.85
CA LEU A 250 -10.03 -5.02 -7.77
C LEU A 250 -9.31 -6.37 -7.94
N ALA A 251 -9.01 -7.07 -6.85
CA ALA A 251 -8.41 -8.40 -6.91
C ALA A 251 -9.32 -9.41 -7.64
N TYR A 252 -10.62 -9.37 -7.39
CA TYR A 252 -11.59 -10.20 -8.11
C TYR A 252 -11.58 -9.96 -9.61
N THR A 253 -11.46 -8.71 -10.07
CA THR A 253 -11.37 -8.41 -11.52
C THR A 253 -10.16 -9.08 -12.16
N GLU A 254 -9.01 -9.08 -11.48
CA GLU A 254 -7.81 -9.77 -11.98
C GLU A 254 -7.98 -11.30 -11.95
N VAL A 255 -8.62 -11.87 -10.93
CA VAL A 255 -8.96 -13.31 -10.90
C VAL A 255 -9.85 -13.70 -12.08
N LYS A 256 -10.83 -12.86 -12.44
CA LYS A 256 -11.70 -13.09 -13.62
C LYS A 256 -10.89 -13.08 -14.91
N ARG A 257 -9.96 -12.16 -15.08
CA ARG A 257 -9.09 -12.05 -16.27
C ARG A 257 -8.17 -13.24 -16.47
N LEU A 258 -7.78 -13.94 -15.40
CA LEU A 258 -6.99 -15.17 -15.53
C LEU A 258 -7.77 -16.36 -16.07
N ARG A 259 -9.11 -16.32 -16.04
CA ARG A 259 -10.00 -17.39 -16.50
C ARG A 259 -10.52 -17.13 -17.91
N SER A 260 -10.33 -15.94 -18.44
CA SER A 260 -10.67 -15.55 -19.82
C SER A 260 -9.49 -15.73 -20.76
#